data_4dd351583a5440b6d382dff6f599fc44
#
_entry.id   4dd351583a5440b6d382dff6f599fc44
#
_cell.length_a   1.000
_cell.length_b   1.000
_cell.length_c   1.000
_cell.angle_alpha   90.00
_cell.angle_beta   90.00
_cell.angle_gamma   90.00
#
_symmetry.space_group_name_H-M   'P 1'
#
loop_
_entity.id
_entity.type
_entity.pdbx_description
1 polymer ?
#
loop_
_entity_poly.entity_id
_entity_poly.type
_entity_poly.pdbx_seq_one_letter_code
_entity_poly.pdbx_strand_id
1 'polypeptide(L)'
;MKKYFRTIQNVMDSRWGNFQYTGTPAAQKTDRVLQSSKLEDCIYRDLSKDDENLEAIQQEAASKLHSFPALSRDIFQSFYSLFPKRTDADKLTAEAQKFNAKLLDHVTEDADYPTIKSICEGRELPAYEAASEFTAKIGAQLDDLLSELGGENDTLKTLEKLQVARNQAQQKLTELLEQMRDSVQNPTLEQAVIDTANQAESKTQQAEAVAKMVDVTATQNKAVIRQSVSAAVGAAAEKAKEVQMILGAWSDDAGTMEKNAVNTELLQKVRRNPTLLDISKHLGRFREIFAQGKRNGYAYGRGETYALELGNDLSRAIGSEFAMLASPQTLPLFVKKYQQRRLKQYRRREPVHKGMGDIICCLDESGSTRGDAAAW
;
A
#
# COMPACT_ATOMS: atom_id res chain seq x y z
N MET A 1 5.47 43.63 29.67
CA MET A 1 5.62 42.47 28.80
C MET A 1 5.05 41.17 29.38
N LYS A 2 5.53 40.64 30.51
CA LYS A 2 5.01 39.36 31.08
C LYS A 2 3.50 39.34 31.38
N LYS A 3 2.90 40.45 31.76
CA LYS A 3 1.47 40.54 32.07
C LYS A 3 0.57 40.47 30.82
N TYR A 4 0.99 41.10 29.72
CA TYR A 4 0.28 41.09 28.43
C TYR A 4 0.34 39.71 27.76
N PHE A 5 1.51 39.12 27.75
CA PHE A 5 1.69 37.76 27.21
C PHE A 5 0.79 36.74 27.95
N ARG A 6 0.67 36.89 29.28
CA ARG A 6 -0.21 36.08 30.12
C ARG A 6 -1.71 36.31 29.79
N THR A 7 -2.11 37.53 29.45
CA THR A 7 -3.49 37.84 29.10
C THR A 7 -3.87 37.24 27.75
N ILE A 8 -2.99 37.32 26.75
CA ILE A 8 -3.19 36.73 25.43
C ILE A 8 -3.17 35.20 25.55
N GLN A 9 -2.22 34.62 26.29
CA GLN A 9 -2.17 33.20 26.56
C GLN A 9 -3.42 32.70 27.28
N ASN A 10 -3.94 33.42 28.24
CA ASN A 10 -5.19 33.09 28.93
C ASN A 10 -6.41 33.18 28.01
N VAL A 11 -6.45 34.11 27.05
CA VAL A 11 -7.50 34.22 26.05
C VAL A 11 -7.41 33.04 25.08
N MET A 12 -6.21 32.68 24.68
CA MET A 12 -5.98 31.54 23.81
C MET A 12 -6.26 30.20 24.51
N ASP A 13 -5.84 30.04 25.76
CA ASP A 13 -6.12 28.84 26.58
C ASP A 13 -7.62 28.71 26.89
N SER A 14 -8.35 29.80 27.07
CA SER A 14 -9.79 29.75 27.30
C SER A 14 -10.59 29.40 26.04
N ARG A 15 -10.10 29.77 24.86
CA ARG A 15 -10.76 29.50 23.57
C ARG A 15 -10.37 28.16 22.92
N TRP A 16 -9.11 27.73 23.07
CA TRP A 16 -8.55 26.56 22.36
C TRP A 16 -8.07 25.45 23.27
N GLY A 17 -8.25 25.56 24.59
CA GLY A 17 -7.84 24.54 25.57
C GLY A 17 -6.33 24.25 25.53
N ASN A 18 -5.58 24.63 26.55
CA ASN A 18 -4.15 24.38 26.70
C ASN A 18 -3.30 24.57 25.41
N PHE A 19 -3.45 25.75 24.79
CA PHE A 19 -2.59 26.15 23.69
C PHE A 19 -1.14 26.30 24.22
N GLN A 20 -0.37 25.22 24.12
CA GLN A 20 1.06 25.32 24.39
C GLN A 20 1.77 25.76 23.11
N TYR A 21 2.24 27.01 23.12
CA TYR A 21 3.21 27.48 22.14
C TYR A 21 4.52 26.69 22.35
N THR A 22 4.74 25.64 21.57
CA THR A 22 5.94 24.81 21.66
C THR A 22 7.09 25.29 20.79
N GLY A 23 6.89 26.33 19.97
CA GLY A 23 7.92 26.81 19.03
C GLY A 23 8.33 25.78 17.96
N THR A 24 7.70 24.62 17.95
CA THR A 24 7.95 23.59 16.95
C THR A 24 7.15 23.90 15.70
N PRO A 25 7.78 23.93 14.52
CA PRO A 25 7.06 24.05 13.25
C PRO A 25 6.01 22.94 13.18
N ALA A 26 4.80 23.28 12.72
CA ALA A 26 3.74 22.31 12.54
C ALA A 26 4.30 21.11 11.76
N ALA A 27 4.20 19.92 12.32
CA ALA A 27 4.72 18.71 11.69
C ALA A 27 4.14 18.61 10.27
N GLN A 28 5.01 18.44 9.29
CA GLN A 28 4.58 18.28 7.90
C GLN A 28 3.60 17.10 7.82
N LYS A 29 2.39 17.40 7.39
CA LYS A 29 1.36 16.40 7.20
C LYS A 29 1.69 15.57 5.95
N THR A 30 1.38 14.30 6.02
CA THR A 30 1.60 13.36 4.93
C THR A 30 0.28 12.85 4.36
N ASP A 31 0.27 12.54 3.06
CA ASP A 31 -0.86 11.90 2.39
C ASP A 31 -0.83 10.36 2.53
N ARG A 32 0.27 9.81 3.09
CA ARG A 32 0.46 8.38 3.26
C ARG A 32 -0.20 7.87 4.53
N VAL A 33 -1.22 7.03 4.36
CA VAL A 33 -1.94 6.36 5.46
C VAL A 33 -1.09 5.25 6.07
N LEU A 34 -0.26 4.60 5.27
CA LEU A 34 0.67 3.57 5.75
C LEU A 34 2.08 4.14 5.87
N GLN A 35 2.77 3.73 6.94
CA GLN A 35 4.19 4.03 7.13
C GLN A 35 5.01 3.14 6.20
N SER A 36 5.66 3.72 5.20
CA SER A 36 6.47 2.94 4.28
C SER A 36 7.90 2.76 4.78
N SER A 37 8.50 1.65 4.37
CA SER A 37 9.95 1.44 4.47
C SER A 37 10.63 1.95 3.20
N LYS A 38 11.91 2.35 3.32
CA LYS A 38 12.71 2.75 2.15
C LYS A 38 12.77 1.65 1.08
N LEU A 39 12.74 0.38 1.50
CA LEU A 39 12.76 -0.76 0.59
C LEU A 39 11.47 -0.83 -0.24
N GLU A 40 10.31 -0.74 0.42
CA GLU A 40 9.01 -0.80 -0.26
C GLU A 40 8.81 0.36 -1.23
N ASP A 41 9.26 1.57 -0.83
CA ASP A 41 9.23 2.75 -1.70
C ASP A 41 10.14 2.62 -2.93
N CYS A 42 11.32 2.01 -2.76
CA CYS A 42 12.21 1.72 -3.89
C CYS A 42 11.59 0.70 -4.83
N ILE A 43 11.02 -0.40 -4.30
CA ILE A 43 10.37 -1.44 -5.11
C ILE A 43 9.20 -0.83 -5.90
N TYR A 44 8.31 -0.09 -5.23
CA TYR A 44 7.19 0.55 -5.93
C TYR A 44 7.65 1.50 -7.04
N ARG A 45 8.65 2.34 -6.75
CA ARG A 45 9.20 3.29 -7.73
C ARG A 45 9.80 2.57 -8.93
N ASP A 46 10.54 1.49 -8.70
CA ASP A 46 11.16 0.73 -9.78
C ASP A 46 10.11 0.00 -10.63
N LEU A 47 9.00 -0.45 -10.02
CA LEU A 47 7.88 -1.06 -10.74
C LEU A 47 7.09 -0.03 -11.56
N SER A 48 6.88 1.16 -11.02
CA SER A 48 6.06 2.20 -11.66
C SER A 48 6.75 2.98 -12.76
N LYS A 49 8.09 2.91 -12.89
CA LYS A 49 8.86 3.69 -13.87
C LYS A 49 8.44 3.48 -15.32
N ASP A 50 8.03 2.27 -15.65
CA ASP A 50 7.73 1.87 -17.04
C ASP A 50 6.22 1.73 -17.28
N ASP A 51 5.38 2.17 -16.32
CA ASP A 51 3.92 2.05 -16.39
C ASP A 51 3.27 3.41 -16.68
N GLU A 52 3.33 3.80 -17.95
CA GLU A 52 2.72 5.06 -18.44
C GLU A 52 1.20 5.12 -18.18
N ASN A 53 0.51 3.97 -18.19
CA ASN A 53 -0.93 3.92 -17.95
C ASN A 53 -1.27 4.28 -16.50
N LEU A 54 -0.55 3.70 -15.53
CA LEU A 54 -0.75 4.02 -14.12
C LEU A 54 -0.41 5.48 -13.83
N GLU A 55 0.66 5.99 -14.44
CA GLU A 55 1.06 7.39 -14.31
C GLU A 55 -0.04 8.33 -14.83
N ALA A 56 -0.59 8.07 -16.02
CA ALA A 56 -1.69 8.85 -16.58
C ALA A 56 -2.93 8.85 -15.67
N ILE A 57 -3.33 7.68 -15.15
CA ILE A 57 -4.45 7.54 -14.22
C ILE A 57 -4.18 8.33 -12.94
N GLN A 58 -2.98 8.24 -12.38
CA GLN A 58 -2.61 8.97 -11.19
C GLN A 58 -2.59 10.48 -11.40
N GLN A 59 -2.13 10.97 -12.55
CA GLN A 59 -2.13 12.40 -12.89
C GLN A 59 -3.55 12.94 -13.07
N GLU A 60 -4.40 12.21 -13.80
CA GLU A 60 -5.82 12.58 -13.95
C GLU A 60 -6.53 12.63 -12.59
N ALA A 61 -6.40 11.56 -11.80
CA ALA A 61 -7.01 11.47 -10.49
C ALA A 61 -6.45 12.49 -9.51
N ALA A 62 -5.15 12.83 -9.57
CA ALA A 62 -4.53 13.85 -8.73
C ALA A 62 -5.10 15.25 -8.99
N SER A 63 -5.61 15.52 -10.18
CA SER A 63 -6.32 16.79 -10.46
C SER A 63 -7.62 16.93 -9.67
N LYS A 64 -8.24 15.79 -9.33
CA LYS A 64 -9.50 15.71 -8.56
C LYS A 64 -9.24 15.54 -7.07
N LEU A 65 -8.29 14.68 -6.71
CA LEU A 65 -7.90 14.37 -5.33
C LEU A 65 -6.36 14.33 -5.25
N HIS A 66 -5.77 15.33 -4.62
CA HIS A 66 -4.29 15.47 -4.54
C HIS A 66 -3.61 14.25 -3.89
N SER A 67 -4.26 13.66 -2.89
CA SER A 67 -3.74 12.51 -2.16
C SER A 67 -3.85 11.16 -2.89
N PHE A 68 -4.43 11.10 -4.11
CA PHE A 68 -4.65 9.85 -4.84
C PHE A 68 -3.37 9.08 -5.21
N PRO A 69 -2.26 9.71 -5.64
CA PRO A 69 -1.01 8.97 -5.87
C PRO A 69 -0.44 8.33 -4.60
N ALA A 70 -0.68 8.94 -3.43
CA ALA A 70 -0.30 8.35 -2.15
C ALA A 70 -1.16 7.13 -1.83
N LEU A 71 -2.47 7.17 -2.14
CA LEU A 71 -3.37 6.03 -2.01
C LEU A 71 -2.90 4.83 -2.82
N SER A 72 -2.52 5.02 -4.08
CA SER A 72 -2.00 3.94 -4.94
C SER A 72 -0.80 3.22 -4.32
N ARG A 73 0.11 3.97 -3.71
CA ARG A 73 1.26 3.42 -2.98
C ARG A 73 0.84 2.68 -1.71
N ASP A 74 -0.13 3.21 -0.97
CA ASP A 74 -0.64 2.57 0.24
C ASP A 74 -1.35 1.24 -0.08
N ILE A 75 -2.08 1.17 -1.21
CA ILE A 75 -2.69 -0.07 -1.69
C ILE A 75 -1.62 -1.10 -2.04
N PHE A 76 -0.59 -0.72 -2.82
CA PHE A 76 0.54 -1.60 -3.10
C PHE A 76 1.16 -2.13 -1.81
N GLN A 77 1.45 -1.23 -0.86
CA GLN A 77 2.05 -1.59 0.42
C GLN A 77 1.13 -2.51 1.23
N SER A 78 -0.19 -2.28 1.24
CA SER A 78 -1.14 -3.14 1.94
C SER A 78 -1.13 -4.58 1.42
N PHE A 79 -0.95 -4.76 0.11
CA PHE A 79 -0.89 -6.08 -0.52
C PHE A 79 0.49 -6.74 -0.34
N TYR A 80 1.56 -5.96 -0.48
CA TYR A 80 2.94 -6.47 -0.46
C TYR A 80 3.49 -6.70 0.94
N SER A 81 3.30 -5.74 1.86
CA SER A 81 3.94 -5.73 3.17
C SER A 81 3.35 -6.78 4.11
N LEU A 82 4.19 -7.50 4.86
CA LEU A 82 3.73 -8.48 5.86
C LEU A 82 2.96 -7.80 7.01
N PHE A 83 3.48 -6.68 7.49
CA PHE A 83 2.92 -5.94 8.63
C PHE A 83 2.79 -4.45 8.30
N PRO A 84 1.78 -4.05 7.50
CA PRO A 84 1.57 -2.65 7.20
C PRO A 84 1.21 -1.88 8.48
N LYS A 85 1.98 -0.84 8.81
CA LYS A 85 1.72 0.01 9.97
C LYS A 85 1.00 1.28 9.52
N ARG A 86 0.01 1.71 10.28
CA ARG A 86 -0.69 2.96 10.01
C ARG A 86 0.07 4.17 10.55
N THR A 87 -0.07 5.26 9.83
CA THR A 87 0.38 6.59 10.27
C THR A 87 -0.65 7.15 11.26
N ASP A 88 -0.19 7.88 12.27
CA ASP A 88 -1.07 8.53 13.24
C ASP A 88 -1.99 9.53 12.53
N ALA A 89 -3.27 9.56 12.91
CA ALA A 89 -4.28 10.40 12.27
C ALA A 89 -3.92 11.91 12.28
N ASP A 90 -3.23 12.37 13.32
CA ASP A 90 -2.82 13.78 13.46
C ASP A 90 -1.77 14.19 12.42
N LYS A 91 -1.02 13.25 11.88
CA LYS A 91 0.01 13.47 10.86
C LYS A 91 -0.53 13.40 9.43
N LEU A 92 -1.80 13.01 9.26
CA LEU A 92 -2.42 12.89 7.95
C LEU A 92 -2.99 14.24 7.48
N THR A 93 -2.98 14.45 6.15
CA THR A 93 -3.78 15.51 5.52
C THR A 93 -5.27 15.21 5.66
N ALA A 94 -6.12 16.20 5.43
CA ALA A 94 -7.57 16.01 5.52
C ALA A 94 -8.08 15.01 4.48
N GLU A 95 -7.60 15.11 3.26
CA GLU A 95 -7.96 14.18 2.18
C GLU A 95 -7.56 12.76 2.54
N ALA A 96 -6.29 12.55 2.97
CA ALA A 96 -5.80 11.26 3.36
C ALA A 96 -6.59 10.65 4.53
N GLN A 97 -6.96 11.48 5.51
CA GLN A 97 -7.73 11.03 6.68
C GLN A 97 -9.18 10.67 6.33
N LYS A 98 -9.84 11.50 5.49
CA LYS A 98 -11.28 11.38 5.22
C LYS A 98 -11.60 10.47 4.04
N PHE A 99 -10.69 10.35 3.07
CA PHE A 99 -10.85 9.51 1.89
C PHE A 99 -9.94 8.28 1.95
N ASN A 100 -8.62 8.46 1.86
CA ASN A 100 -7.67 7.34 1.72
C ASN A 100 -7.75 6.34 2.88
N ALA A 101 -7.83 6.84 4.13
CA ALA A 101 -7.88 5.97 5.29
C ALA A 101 -9.18 5.14 5.33
N LYS A 102 -10.33 5.76 5.04
CA LYS A 102 -11.63 5.06 5.01
C LYS A 102 -11.68 4.03 3.87
N LEU A 103 -11.15 4.39 2.69
CA LEU A 103 -11.09 3.49 1.57
C LEU A 103 -10.18 2.30 1.88
N LEU A 104 -9.02 2.53 2.48
CA LEU A 104 -8.12 1.47 2.91
C LEU A 104 -8.74 0.57 4.01
N ASP A 105 -9.58 1.12 4.90
CA ASP A 105 -10.36 0.34 5.86
C ASP A 105 -11.29 -0.63 5.14
N HIS A 106 -12.05 -0.15 4.15
CA HIS A 106 -12.93 -1.00 3.36
C HIS A 106 -12.19 -2.06 2.57
N VAL A 107 -10.99 -1.75 2.03
CA VAL A 107 -10.13 -2.74 1.36
C VAL A 107 -9.70 -3.84 2.33
N THR A 108 -9.25 -3.47 3.52
CA THR A 108 -8.76 -4.47 4.50
C THR A 108 -9.87 -5.29 5.14
N GLU A 109 -11.10 -4.77 5.17
CA GLU A 109 -12.31 -5.48 5.65
C GLU A 109 -12.98 -6.35 4.58
N ASP A 110 -12.56 -6.24 3.32
CA ASP A 110 -13.18 -6.98 2.22
C ASP A 110 -12.85 -8.47 2.27
N ALA A 111 -13.81 -9.31 1.83
CA ALA A 111 -13.70 -10.76 1.87
C ALA A 111 -12.58 -11.32 0.98
N ASP A 112 -12.25 -10.63 -0.12
CA ASP A 112 -11.22 -11.03 -1.06
C ASP A 112 -9.81 -10.55 -0.67
N TYR A 113 -9.70 -9.63 0.30
CA TYR A 113 -8.41 -9.11 0.76
C TYR A 113 -7.45 -10.20 1.28
N PRO A 114 -7.87 -11.18 2.11
CA PRO A 114 -6.98 -12.26 2.53
C PRO A 114 -6.44 -13.09 1.35
N THR A 115 -7.24 -13.26 0.30
CA THR A 115 -6.83 -13.96 -0.92
C THR A 115 -5.74 -13.18 -1.64
N ILE A 116 -5.94 -11.88 -1.87
CA ILE A 116 -4.90 -11.00 -2.46
C ILE A 116 -3.64 -11.07 -1.61
N LYS A 117 -3.77 -10.93 -0.31
CA LYS A 117 -2.66 -10.94 0.63
C LYS A 117 -1.81 -12.21 0.52
N SER A 118 -2.45 -13.37 0.48
CA SER A 118 -1.77 -14.66 0.36
C SER A 118 -0.96 -14.81 -0.95
N ILE A 119 -1.43 -14.18 -2.03
CA ILE A 119 -0.77 -14.21 -3.32
C ILE A 119 0.35 -13.17 -3.40
N CYS A 120 0.09 -11.95 -2.92
CA CYS A 120 0.92 -10.77 -3.16
C CYS A 120 2.01 -10.56 -2.11
N GLU A 121 1.87 -11.14 -0.93
CA GLU A 121 2.78 -10.90 0.20
C GLU A 121 4.23 -11.26 -0.15
N GLY A 122 5.11 -10.25 -0.10
CA GLY A 122 6.53 -10.38 -0.46
C GLY A 122 6.81 -10.65 -1.93
N ARG A 123 5.79 -10.62 -2.81
CA ARG A 123 5.92 -10.85 -4.25
C ARG A 123 5.65 -9.56 -5.00
N GLU A 124 6.65 -9.06 -5.73
CA GLU A 124 6.62 -7.72 -6.31
C GLU A 124 5.58 -7.56 -7.43
N LEU A 125 5.64 -8.43 -8.46
CA LEU A 125 4.78 -8.31 -9.63
C LEU A 125 3.30 -8.54 -9.33
N PRO A 126 2.88 -9.60 -8.61
CA PRO A 126 1.48 -9.78 -8.27
C PRO A 126 0.93 -8.62 -7.44
N ALA A 127 1.71 -8.12 -6.46
CA ALA A 127 1.28 -7.00 -5.62
C ALA A 127 1.13 -5.70 -6.41
N TYR A 128 2.05 -5.43 -7.33
CA TYR A 128 2.01 -4.24 -8.16
C TYR A 128 0.85 -4.27 -9.16
N GLU A 129 0.71 -5.37 -9.89
CA GLU A 129 -0.36 -5.53 -10.88
C GLU A 129 -1.76 -5.49 -10.24
N ALA A 130 -1.92 -6.11 -9.07
CA ALA A 130 -3.16 -6.01 -8.30
C ALA A 130 -3.44 -4.57 -7.83
N ALA A 131 -2.42 -3.86 -7.35
CA ALA A 131 -2.56 -2.47 -6.92
C ALA A 131 -2.83 -1.52 -8.08
N SER A 132 -2.23 -1.75 -9.25
CA SER A 132 -2.46 -0.99 -10.47
C SER A 132 -3.90 -1.17 -10.96
N GLU A 133 -4.41 -2.41 -11.01
CA GLU A 133 -5.80 -2.70 -11.38
C GLU A 133 -6.80 -2.07 -10.41
N PHE A 134 -6.54 -2.20 -9.09
CA PHE A 134 -7.36 -1.53 -8.08
C PHE A 134 -7.39 -0.02 -8.30
N THR A 135 -6.21 0.58 -8.48
CA THR A 135 -6.06 2.04 -8.69
C THR A 135 -6.80 2.50 -9.93
N ALA A 136 -6.72 1.72 -11.03
CA ALA A 136 -7.43 2.02 -12.26
C ALA A 136 -8.96 1.98 -12.07
N LYS A 137 -9.48 0.97 -11.36
CA LYS A 137 -10.92 0.84 -11.08
C LYS A 137 -11.43 1.99 -10.20
N ILE A 138 -10.72 2.32 -9.14
CA ILE A 138 -11.08 3.43 -8.26
C ILE A 138 -10.93 4.76 -8.99
N GLY A 139 -9.86 4.95 -9.79
CA GLY A 139 -9.68 6.16 -10.60
C GLY A 139 -10.84 6.41 -11.57
N ALA A 140 -11.32 5.35 -12.24
CA ALA A 140 -12.46 5.44 -13.14
C ALA A 140 -13.79 5.80 -12.42
N GLN A 141 -13.94 5.45 -11.15
CA GLN A 141 -15.13 5.72 -10.32
C GLN A 141 -14.91 6.89 -9.36
N LEU A 142 -13.80 7.62 -9.48
CA LEU A 142 -13.39 8.62 -8.48
C LEU A 142 -14.43 9.75 -8.35
N ASP A 143 -15.01 10.23 -9.43
CA ASP A 143 -16.02 11.29 -9.40
C ASP A 143 -17.26 10.85 -8.62
N ASP A 144 -17.75 9.63 -8.86
CA ASP A 144 -18.88 9.06 -8.14
C ASP A 144 -18.55 8.89 -6.66
N LEU A 145 -17.38 8.33 -6.33
CA LEU A 145 -16.92 8.15 -4.95
C LEU A 145 -16.74 9.49 -4.21
N LEU A 146 -16.24 10.51 -4.87
CA LEU A 146 -16.10 11.84 -4.27
C LEU A 146 -17.46 12.49 -4.04
N SER A 147 -18.42 12.31 -4.94
CA SER A 147 -19.79 12.80 -4.76
C SER A 147 -20.50 12.09 -3.61
N GLU A 148 -20.32 10.77 -3.49
CA GLU A 148 -20.89 9.95 -2.42
C GLU A 148 -20.27 10.24 -1.04
N LEU A 149 -18.99 10.64 -0.98
CA LEU A 149 -18.32 11.02 0.25
C LEU A 149 -18.57 12.45 0.67
N GLY A 150 -18.63 13.36 -0.30
CA GLY A 150 -18.63 14.79 -0.04
C GLY A 150 -20.01 15.48 -0.20
N GLY A 151 -21.00 14.78 -0.75
CA GLY A 151 -22.21 15.47 -1.24
C GLY A 151 -21.88 16.33 -2.46
N GLU A 152 -22.77 17.22 -2.88
CA GLU A 152 -22.54 18.08 -4.04
C GLU A 152 -21.22 18.87 -3.93
N ASN A 153 -20.33 18.57 -4.86
CA ASN A 153 -19.13 19.32 -5.27
C ASN A 153 -18.11 19.83 -4.23
N ASP A 154 -16.89 19.35 -4.37
CA ASP A 154 -15.64 19.96 -3.83
C ASP A 154 -15.52 20.10 -2.30
N THR A 155 -16.35 19.39 -1.51
CA THR A 155 -16.27 19.48 -0.04
C THR A 155 -14.91 19.05 0.51
N LEU A 156 -14.28 18.02 -0.07
CA LEU A 156 -12.93 17.60 0.32
C LEU A 156 -11.88 18.65 -0.06
N LYS A 157 -11.96 19.23 -1.27
CA LYS A 157 -11.08 20.33 -1.67
C LYS A 157 -11.32 21.59 -0.82
N THR A 158 -12.57 21.84 -0.47
CA THR A 158 -12.91 22.95 0.46
C THR A 158 -12.33 22.71 1.84
N LEU A 159 -12.41 21.47 2.35
CA LEU A 159 -11.82 21.08 3.62
C LEU A 159 -10.31 21.29 3.62
N GLU A 160 -9.62 20.86 2.55
CA GLU A 160 -8.19 21.05 2.41
C GLU A 160 -7.80 22.54 2.36
N LYS A 161 -8.48 23.33 1.52
CA LYS A 161 -8.28 24.78 1.46
C LYS A 161 -8.46 25.44 2.82
N LEU A 162 -9.48 25.04 3.58
CA LEU A 162 -9.72 25.54 4.93
C LEU A 162 -8.63 25.13 5.91
N GLN A 163 -8.11 23.89 5.80
CA GLN A 163 -6.99 23.44 6.63
C GLN A 163 -5.69 24.16 6.29
N VAL A 164 -5.40 24.36 5.01
CA VAL A 164 -4.24 25.15 4.57
C VAL A 164 -4.35 26.58 5.09
N ALA A 165 -5.51 27.23 4.93
CA ALA A 165 -5.76 28.57 5.41
C ALA A 165 -5.64 28.67 6.95
N ARG A 166 -6.13 27.66 7.67
CA ARG A 166 -5.96 27.56 9.14
C ARG A 166 -4.47 27.46 9.51
N ASN A 167 -3.72 26.57 8.85
CA ASN A 167 -2.31 26.39 9.13
C ASN A 167 -1.51 27.67 8.85
N GLN A 168 -1.83 28.37 7.74
CA GLN A 168 -1.22 29.66 7.42
C GLN A 168 -1.56 30.74 8.47
N ALA A 169 -2.81 30.78 8.92
CA ALA A 169 -3.22 31.70 9.98
C ALA A 169 -2.51 31.39 11.31
N GLN A 170 -2.34 30.11 11.64
CA GLN A 170 -1.59 29.68 12.83
C GLN A 170 -0.10 30.04 12.74
N GLN A 171 0.53 29.87 11.55
CA GLN A 171 1.92 30.28 11.34
C GLN A 171 2.10 31.78 11.48
N LYS A 172 1.22 32.58 10.84
CA LYS A 172 1.23 34.04 10.99
C LYS A 172 1.03 34.47 12.44
N LEU A 173 0.12 33.82 13.15
CA LEU A 173 -0.11 34.05 14.56
C LEU A 173 1.15 33.77 15.38
N THR A 174 1.86 32.68 15.08
CA THR A 174 3.13 32.33 15.71
C THR A 174 4.20 33.41 15.47
N GLU A 175 4.36 33.85 14.22
CA GLU A 175 5.29 34.93 13.87
C GLU A 175 4.97 36.27 14.55
N LEU A 176 3.68 36.65 14.60
CA LEU A 176 3.24 37.84 15.29
C LEU A 176 3.48 37.77 16.81
N LEU A 177 3.29 36.61 17.42
CA LEU A 177 3.57 36.38 18.84
C LEU A 177 5.06 36.46 19.15
N GLU A 178 5.93 35.98 18.26
CA GLU A 178 7.38 36.14 18.37
C GLU A 178 7.78 37.60 18.27
N GLN A 179 7.23 38.34 17.29
CA GLN A 179 7.47 39.77 17.16
C GLN A 179 6.99 40.56 18.40
N MET A 180 5.84 40.20 19.00
CA MET A 180 5.36 40.79 20.23
C MET A 180 6.26 40.50 21.42
N ARG A 181 6.89 39.33 21.45
CA ARG A 181 7.81 38.96 22.53
C ARG A 181 9.05 39.86 22.57
N ASP A 182 9.53 40.26 21.37
CA ASP A 182 10.77 40.99 21.21
C ASP A 182 10.54 42.53 21.12
N SER A 183 9.29 42.98 21.01
CA SER A 183 8.93 44.41 20.85
C SER A 183 8.41 45.08 22.13
N VAL A 184 8.59 46.37 22.20
CA VAL A 184 7.91 47.26 23.20
C VAL A 184 6.43 47.37 22.81
N GLN A 185 5.52 47.54 23.79
CA GLN A 185 4.07 47.62 23.59
C GLN A 185 3.68 48.38 22.31
N ASN A 186 3.08 47.65 21.37
CA ASN A 186 2.62 48.18 20.10
C ASN A 186 1.15 47.78 19.90
N PRO A 187 0.20 48.72 20.04
CA PRO A 187 -1.23 48.46 19.96
C PRO A 187 -1.66 47.90 18.58
N THR A 188 -0.94 48.27 17.53
CA THR A 188 -1.21 47.75 16.18
C THR A 188 -0.85 46.27 16.05
N LEU A 189 0.22 45.79 16.70
CA LEU A 189 0.59 44.40 16.77
C LEU A 189 -0.42 43.59 17.60
N GLU A 190 -0.90 44.13 18.70
CA GLU A 190 -1.92 43.49 19.53
C GLU A 190 -3.21 43.27 18.75
N GLN A 191 -3.66 44.29 18.01
CA GLN A 191 -4.84 44.15 17.16
C GLN A 191 -4.63 43.11 16.04
N ALA A 192 -3.47 43.11 15.40
CA ALA A 192 -3.12 42.12 14.36
C ALA A 192 -3.12 40.66 14.91
N VAL A 193 -2.64 40.45 16.13
CA VAL A 193 -2.68 39.16 16.81
C VAL A 193 -4.13 38.72 17.06
N ILE A 194 -4.98 39.64 17.58
CA ILE A 194 -6.39 39.34 17.84
C ILE A 194 -7.12 38.99 16.54
N ASP A 195 -6.91 39.78 15.49
CA ASP A 195 -7.56 39.56 14.19
C ASP A 195 -7.11 38.23 13.55
N THR A 196 -5.82 37.92 13.61
CA THR A 196 -5.28 36.67 13.11
C THR A 196 -5.77 35.47 13.93
N ALA A 197 -5.89 35.61 15.24
CA ALA A 197 -6.45 34.61 16.13
C ALA A 197 -7.93 34.30 15.79
N ASN A 198 -8.73 35.37 15.62
CA ASN A 198 -10.13 35.24 15.23
C ASN A 198 -10.28 34.58 13.84
N GLN A 199 -9.40 34.90 12.88
CA GLN A 199 -9.38 34.26 11.57
C GLN A 199 -9.04 32.76 11.69
N ALA A 200 -8.02 32.40 12.46
CA ALA A 200 -7.64 31.02 12.68
C ALA A 200 -8.77 30.21 13.35
N GLU A 201 -9.46 30.82 14.34
CA GLU A 201 -10.62 30.18 14.99
C GLU A 201 -11.77 29.97 14.01
N SER A 202 -12.13 30.99 13.23
CA SER A 202 -13.19 30.88 12.22
C SER A 202 -12.90 29.81 11.19
N LYS A 203 -11.66 29.74 10.70
CA LYS A 203 -11.24 28.69 9.75
C LYS A 203 -11.27 27.31 10.39
N THR A 204 -10.92 27.19 11.66
CA THR A 204 -10.99 25.92 12.39
C THR A 204 -12.44 25.44 12.51
N GLN A 205 -13.36 26.32 12.93
CA GLN A 205 -14.78 26.00 13.05
C GLN A 205 -15.40 25.61 11.71
N GLN A 206 -15.07 26.33 10.63
CA GLN A 206 -15.50 26.00 9.28
C GLN A 206 -14.98 24.64 8.84
N ALA A 207 -13.69 24.36 9.06
CA ALA A 207 -13.08 23.08 8.72
C ALA A 207 -13.72 21.89 9.50
N GLU A 208 -14.00 22.09 10.78
CA GLU A 208 -14.68 21.07 11.60
C GLU A 208 -16.13 20.83 11.16
N ALA A 209 -16.85 21.86 10.78
CA ALA A 209 -18.20 21.72 10.26
C ALA A 209 -18.23 20.92 8.94
N VAL A 210 -17.34 21.28 8.01
CA VAL A 210 -17.19 20.53 6.72
C VAL A 210 -16.73 19.10 6.99
N ALA A 211 -15.77 18.87 7.89
CA ALA A 211 -15.31 17.54 8.26
C ALA A 211 -16.44 16.66 8.82
N LYS A 212 -17.31 17.22 9.66
CA LYS A 212 -18.49 16.51 10.18
C LYS A 212 -19.50 16.19 9.07
N MET A 213 -19.72 17.10 8.12
CA MET A 213 -20.58 16.83 6.96
C MET A 213 -20.04 15.64 6.15
N VAL A 214 -18.75 15.64 5.82
CA VAL A 214 -18.12 14.51 5.12
C VAL A 214 -18.28 13.20 5.89
N ASP A 215 -18.13 13.22 7.22
CA ASP A 215 -18.31 11.99 8.02
C ASP A 215 -19.75 11.48 8.02
N VAL A 216 -20.74 12.38 8.08
CA VAL A 216 -22.15 12.01 8.02
C VAL A 216 -22.49 11.44 6.64
N THR A 217 -22.10 12.12 5.56
CA THR A 217 -22.35 11.66 4.19
C THR A 217 -21.68 10.31 3.93
N ALA A 218 -20.41 10.17 4.32
CA ALA A 218 -19.69 8.89 4.21
C ALA A 218 -20.36 7.75 5.00
N THR A 219 -21.01 8.06 6.12
CA THR A 219 -21.73 7.06 6.92
C THR A 219 -23.03 6.66 6.24
N GLN A 220 -23.74 7.62 5.64
CA GLN A 220 -24.99 7.36 4.91
C GLN A 220 -24.76 6.52 3.67
N ASN A 221 -23.68 6.82 2.91
CA ASN A 221 -23.36 6.18 1.63
C ASN A 221 -22.38 4.99 1.79
N LYS A 222 -22.13 4.55 3.02
CA LYS A 222 -21.18 3.47 3.32
C LYS A 222 -21.40 2.21 2.48
N ALA A 223 -22.65 1.85 2.20
CA ALA A 223 -22.97 0.65 1.41
C ALA A 223 -22.52 0.78 -0.05
N VAL A 224 -22.75 1.93 -0.66
CA VAL A 224 -22.37 2.21 -2.06
C VAL A 224 -20.84 2.24 -2.19
N ILE A 225 -20.16 2.96 -1.30
CA ILE A 225 -18.70 3.04 -1.27
C ILE A 225 -18.10 1.64 -1.10
N ARG A 226 -18.65 0.84 -0.18
CA ARG A 226 -18.20 -0.52 0.05
C ARG A 226 -18.39 -1.40 -1.18
N GLN A 227 -19.49 -1.25 -1.92
CA GLN A 227 -19.74 -2.01 -3.14
C GLN A 227 -18.71 -1.67 -4.22
N SER A 228 -18.42 -0.38 -4.44
CA SER A 228 -17.41 0.06 -5.41
C SER A 228 -16.01 -0.43 -5.04
N VAL A 229 -15.65 -0.35 -3.75
CA VAL A 229 -14.37 -0.86 -3.25
C VAL A 229 -14.29 -2.38 -3.40
N SER A 230 -15.35 -3.11 -3.06
CA SER A 230 -15.38 -4.58 -3.20
C SER A 230 -15.23 -5.02 -4.67
N ALA A 231 -15.86 -4.31 -5.61
CA ALA A 231 -15.66 -4.57 -7.03
C ALA A 231 -14.21 -4.34 -7.48
N ALA A 232 -13.55 -3.28 -6.96
CA ALA A 232 -12.15 -3.00 -7.27
C ALA A 232 -11.21 -4.04 -6.61
N VAL A 233 -11.49 -4.47 -5.38
CA VAL A 233 -10.74 -5.54 -4.68
C VAL A 233 -10.90 -6.87 -5.41
N GLY A 234 -12.11 -7.21 -5.86
CA GLY A 234 -12.35 -8.41 -6.66
C GLY A 234 -11.54 -8.41 -7.97
N ALA A 235 -11.52 -7.28 -8.69
CA ALA A 235 -10.71 -7.14 -9.90
C ALA A 235 -9.20 -7.29 -9.61
N ALA A 236 -8.72 -6.69 -8.52
CA ALA A 236 -7.34 -6.84 -8.07
C ALA A 236 -7.00 -8.30 -7.71
N ALA A 237 -7.93 -9.03 -7.08
CA ALA A 237 -7.75 -10.44 -6.75
C ALA A 237 -7.61 -11.31 -8.00
N GLU A 238 -8.46 -11.09 -8.99
CA GLU A 238 -8.38 -11.80 -10.28
C GLU A 238 -7.06 -11.49 -11.01
N LYS A 239 -6.63 -10.22 -10.96
CA LYS A 239 -5.36 -9.80 -11.56
C LYS A 239 -4.15 -10.46 -10.87
N ALA A 240 -4.15 -10.50 -9.54
CA ALA A 240 -3.12 -11.19 -8.77
C ALA A 240 -3.05 -12.68 -9.12
N LYS A 241 -4.22 -13.36 -9.21
CA LYS A 241 -4.31 -14.77 -9.61
C LYS A 241 -3.79 -14.99 -11.03
N GLU A 242 -4.15 -14.11 -11.98
CA GLU A 242 -3.65 -14.17 -13.37
C GLU A 242 -2.12 -14.15 -13.39
N VAL A 243 -1.50 -13.17 -12.72
CA VAL A 243 -0.04 -13.04 -12.66
C VAL A 243 0.60 -14.27 -11.99
N GLN A 244 0.01 -14.73 -10.89
CA GLN A 244 0.49 -15.94 -10.21
C GLN A 244 0.43 -17.16 -11.12
N MET A 245 -0.65 -17.37 -11.88
CA MET A 245 -0.80 -18.48 -12.81
C MET A 245 0.23 -18.42 -13.93
N ILE A 246 0.39 -17.25 -14.55
CA ILE A 246 1.32 -17.10 -15.68
C ILE A 246 2.77 -17.32 -15.22
N LEU A 247 3.20 -16.64 -14.17
CA LEU A 247 4.56 -16.78 -13.66
C LEU A 247 4.79 -18.15 -13.03
N GLY A 248 3.78 -18.71 -12.38
CA GLY A 248 3.83 -20.07 -11.85
C GLY A 248 4.00 -21.13 -12.94
N ALA A 249 3.38 -20.93 -14.12
CA ALA A 249 3.47 -21.85 -15.23
C ALA A 249 4.81 -21.76 -15.98
N TRP A 250 5.25 -20.56 -16.30
CA TRP A 250 6.29 -20.33 -17.31
C TRP A 250 7.59 -19.76 -16.77
N SER A 251 7.63 -19.18 -15.57
CA SER A 251 8.85 -18.64 -15.00
C SER A 251 9.77 -19.75 -14.47
N ASP A 252 11.06 -19.62 -14.69
CA ASP A 252 12.06 -20.54 -14.14
C ASP A 252 12.11 -20.48 -12.59
N ASP A 253 11.79 -19.33 -12.01
CA ASP A 253 11.72 -19.11 -10.58
C ASP A 253 10.33 -18.66 -10.13
N ALA A 254 9.36 -19.56 -10.21
CA ALA A 254 7.96 -19.30 -9.87
C ALA A 254 7.73 -18.83 -8.41
N GLY A 255 8.73 -18.97 -7.54
CA GLY A 255 8.63 -18.58 -6.12
C GLY A 255 8.89 -17.10 -5.88
N THR A 256 9.69 -16.46 -6.70
CA THR A 256 10.13 -15.06 -6.48
C THR A 256 9.20 -14.03 -7.08
N MET A 257 8.68 -14.29 -8.27
CA MET A 257 7.81 -13.36 -9.02
C MET A 257 8.33 -11.91 -9.02
N GLU A 258 9.66 -11.75 -9.10
CA GLU A 258 10.33 -10.45 -9.16
C GLU A 258 10.13 -9.77 -10.52
N LYS A 259 10.18 -8.44 -10.51
CA LYS A 259 10.29 -7.67 -11.74
C LYS A 259 11.67 -7.92 -12.36
N ASN A 260 11.70 -8.66 -13.43
CA ASN A 260 12.85 -8.75 -14.32
C ASN A 260 12.37 -8.71 -15.77
N ALA A 261 13.28 -8.44 -16.71
CA ALA A 261 12.93 -8.32 -18.12
C ALA A 261 12.25 -9.60 -18.66
N VAL A 262 12.70 -10.76 -18.20
CA VAL A 262 12.15 -12.07 -18.62
C VAL A 262 10.72 -12.24 -18.15
N ASN A 263 10.42 -11.98 -16.88
CA ASN A 263 9.07 -12.10 -16.32
C ASN A 263 8.11 -11.09 -16.95
N THR A 264 8.57 -9.87 -17.19
CA THR A 264 7.75 -8.81 -17.81
C THR A 264 7.41 -9.16 -19.27
N GLU A 265 8.40 -9.60 -20.03
CA GLU A 265 8.20 -10.03 -21.41
C GLU A 265 7.29 -11.26 -21.48
N LEU A 266 7.45 -12.20 -20.57
CA LEU A 266 6.64 -13.39 -20.45
C LEU A 266 5.17 -13.07 -20.18
N LEU A 267 4.90 -12.17 -19.22
CA LEU A 267 3.55 -11.70 -18.94
C LEU A 267 2.89 -11.09 -20.18
N GLN A 268 3.61 -10.24 -20.91
CA GLN A 268 3.11 -9.63 -22.13
C GLN A 268 2.82 -10.64 -23.24
N LYS A 269 3.72 -11.63 -23.44
CA LYS A 269 3.56 -12.67 -24.46
C LYS A 269 2.35 -13.56 -24.17
N VAL A 270 2.21 -13.99 -22.91
CA VAL A 270 1.10 -14.88 -22.53
C VAL A 270 -0.23 -14.14 -22.58
N ARG A 271 -0.31 -12.89 -22.14
CA ARG A 271 -1.53 -12.08 -22.23
C ARG A 271 -2.01 -11.84 -23.67
N ARG A 272 -1.07 -11.76 -24.63
CA ARG A 272 -1.42 -11.60 -26.07
C ARG A 272 -1.96 -12.88 -26.71
N ASN A 273 -1.77 -14.02 -26.07
CA ASN A 273 -2.17 -15.33 -26.63
C ASN A 273 -3.14 -16.04 -25.69
N PRO A 274 -4.45 -16.08 -26.00
CA PRO A 274 -5.46 -16.69 -25.16
C PRO A 274 -5.21 -18.18 -24.90
N THR A 275 -4.65 -18.90 -25.88
CA THR A 275 -4.32 -20.32 -25.74
C THR A 275 -3.24 -20.51 -24.67
N LEU A 276 -2.20 -19.67 -24.63
CA LEU A 276 -1.16 -19.73 -23.60
C LEU A 276 -1.72 -19.36 -22.23
N LEU A 277 -2.67 -18.43 -22.17
CA LEU A 277 -3.33 -18.07 -20.94
C LEU A 277 -4.14 -19.24 -20.36
N ASP A 278 -4.89 -19.95 -21.20
CA ASP A 278 -5.65 -21.12 -20.78
C ASP A 278 -4.73 -22.27 -20.33
N ILE A 279 -3.66 -22.53 -21.04
CA ILE A 279 -2.63 -23.49 -20.62
C ILE A 279 -2.03 -23.09 -19.27
N SER A 280 -1.79 -21.79 -19.02
CA SER A 280 -1.23 -21.30 -17.76
C SER A 280 -2.11 -21.62 -16.55
N LYS A 281 -3.43 -21.59 -16.71
CA LYS A 281 -4.39 -21.92 -15.64
C LYS A 281 -4.19 -23.34 -15.10
N HIS A 282 -3.88 -24.27 -16.00
CA HIS A 282 -3.68 -25.67 -15.64
C HIS A 282 -2.23 -25.95 -15.23
N LEU A 283 -1.26 -25.49 -16.01
CA LEU A 283 0.15 -25.78 -15.81
C LEU A 283 0.70 -25.20 -14.49
N GLY A 284 0.32 -23.97 -14.14
CA GLY A 284 0.72 -23.33 -12.89
C GLY A 284 0.24 -24.13 -11.68
N ARG A 285 -1.00 -24.62 -11.74
CA ARG A 285 -1.60 -25.47 -10.71
C ARG A 285 -0.88 -26.81 -10.57
N PHE A 286 -0.54 -27.43 -11.67
CA PHE A 286 0.23 -28.71 -11.65
C PHE A 286 1.63 -28.52 -11.11
N ARG A 287 2.36 -27.48 -11.51
CA ARG A 287 3.69 -27.18 -10.96
C ARG A 287 3.67 -27.03 -9.44
N GLU A 288 2.64 -26.37 -8.92
CA GLU A 288 2.47 -26.19 -7.48
C GLU A 288 2.19 -27.54 -6.78
N ILE A 289 1.30 -28.37 -7.34
CA ILE A 289 1.02 -29.73 -6.84
C ILE A 289 2.28 -30.59 -6.88
N PHE A 290 3.02 -30.57 -7.98
CA PHE A 290 4.29 -31.30 -8.10
C PHE A 290 5.33 -30.81 -7.10
N ALA A 291 5.45 -29.49 -6.90
CA ALA A 291 6.38 -28.93 -5.93
C ALA A 291 6.02 -29.36 -4.49
N GLN A 292 4.72 -29.40 -4.15
CA GLN A 292 4.24 -29.89 -2.86
C GLN A 292 4.45 -31.41 -2.72
N GLY A 293 4.13 -32.18 -3.75
CA GLY A 293 4.38 -33.63 -3.77
C GLY A 293 5.85 -33.97 -3.61
N LYS A 294 6.72 -33.21 -4.27
CA LYS A 294 8.16 -33.33 -4.14
C LYS A 294 8.65 -33.01 -2.73
N ARG A 295 8.09 -32.01 -2.07
CA ARG A 295 8.39 -31.69 -0.66
C ARG A 295 7.94 -32.79 0.29
N ASN A 296 6.76 -33.37 0.09
CA ASN A 296 6.21 -34.43 0.93
C ASN A 296 6.88 -35.82 0.71
N GLY A 297 7.48 -36.03 -0.44
CA GLY A 297 8.22 -37.25 -0.77
C GLY A 297 9.66 -37.32 -0.20
N TYR A 298 10.14 -36.24 0.42
CA TYR A 298 11.47 -36.21 1.02
C TYR A 298 11.45 -36.73 2.46
N ALA A 299 11.99 -37.92 2.67
CA ALA A 299 12.39 -38.33 4.02
C ALA A 299 13.58 -37.47 4.44
N TYR A 300 13.41 -36.66 5.49
CA TYR A 300 14.48 -35.84 6.03
C TYR A 300 15.61 -36.72 6.62
N GLY A 301 16.62 -37.00 5.80
CA GLY A 301 17.86 -37.60 6.28
C GLY A 301 18.65 -36.55 7.10
N ARG A 302 19.19 -36.94 8.24
CA ARG A 302 20.17 -36.16 9.00
C ARG A 302 21.55 -36.25 8.30
N GLY A 303 21.64 -35.73 7.08
CA GLY A 303 22.90 -35.75 6.32
C GLY A 303 23.89 -34.69 6.81
N GLU A 304 25.18 -34.92 6.58
CA GLU A 304 26.24 -33.95 6.82
C GLU A 304 26.06 -32.71 5.95
N THR A 305 26.29 -31.55 6.58
CA THR A 305 26.29 -30.25 5.87
C THR A 305 27.59 -30.09 5.11
N TYR A 306 27.53 -29.84 3.78
CA TYR A 306 28.73 -29.74 2.97
C TYR A 306 28.86 -28.45 2.18
N ALA A 307 27.77 -27.69 2.00
CA ALA A 307 27.76 -26.46 1.24
C ALA A 307 26.66 -25.50 1.73
N LEU A 308 26.68 -24.27 1.23
CA LEU A 308 25.62 -23.31 1.38
C LEU A 308 24.84 -23.22 0.07
N GLU A 309 23.53 -23.15 0.17
CA GLU A 309 22.61 -22.93 -0.95
C GLU A 309 21.60 -21.84 -0.62
N LEU A 310 20.89 -21.35 -1.61
CA LEU A 310 19.79 -20.43 -1.43
C LEU A 310 18.47 -21.20 -1.43
N GLY A 311 17.59 -20.91 -0.46
CA GLY A 311 16.30 -21.58 -0.34
C GLY A 311 15.38 -20.89 0.65
N ASN A 312 14.33 -21.58 1.04
CA ASN A 312 13.34 -21.08 2.01
C ASN A 312 13.08 -22.05 3.17
N ASP A 313 13.96 -23.02 3.37
CA ASP A 313 13.83 -23.96 4.49
C ASP A 313 14.42 -23.35 5.77
N LEU A 314 13.55 -22.91 6.65
CA LEU A 314 13.95 -22.29 7.90
C LEU A 314 14.72 -23.24 8.82
N SER A 315 14.48 -24.55 8.74
CA SER A 315 15.18 -25.54 9.55
C SER A 315 16.67 -25.67 9.20
N ARG A 316 17.02 -25.22 7.99
CA ARG A 316 18.39 -25.25 7.44
C ARG A 316 19.02 -23.87 7.32
N ALA A 317 18.26 -22.80 7.62
CA ALA A 317 18.75 -21.45 7.49
C ALA A 317 19.89 -21.18 8.47
N ILE A 318 20.89 -20.42 8.03
CA ILE A 318 22.02 -20.04 8.86
C ILE A 318 21.59 -18.99 9.91
N GLY A 319 22.24 -18.98 11.06
CA GLY A 319 21.91 -18.08 12.17
C GLY A 319 21.97 -16.59 11.80
N SER A 320 22.82 -16.21 10.85
CA SER A 320 22.90 -14.82 10.36
C SER A 320 21.65 -14.36 9.62
N GLU A 321 20.90 -15.25 8.97
CA GLU A 321 19.61 -14.89 8.33
C GLU A 321 18.55 -14.62 9.41
N PHE A 322 18.54 -15.37 10.51
CA PHE A 322 17.64 -15.12 11.65
C PHE A 322 17.92 -13.80 12.38
N ALA A 323 19.17 -13.30 12.31
CA ALA A 323 19.48 -11.98 12.88
C ALA A 323 18.63 -10.84 12.27
N MET A 324 18.14 -11.02 11.03
CA MET A 324 17.24 -10.04 10.40
C MET A 324 15.85 -9.97 11.06
N LEU A 325 15.45 -10.99 11.82
CA LEU A 325 14.20 -10.98 12.58
C LEU A 325 14.30 -10.11 13.85
N ALA A 326 15.51 -9.82 14.32
CA ALA A 326 15.74 -9.05 15.54
C ALA A 326 15.39 -7.56 15.41
N SER A 327 15.34 -7.03 14.19
CA SER A 327 15.05 -5.61 13.95
C SER A 327 13.82 -5.44 13.05
N PRO A 328 12.87 -4.58 13.43
CA PRO A 328 11.72 -4.25 12.58
C PRO A 328 12.11 -3.69 11.20
N GLN A 329 13.30 -3.08 11.10
CA GLN A 329 13.79 -2.51 9.85
C GLN A 329 14.27 -3.57 8.86
N THR A 330 14.76 -4.70 9.34
CA THR A 330 15.29 -5.79 8.52
C THR A 330 14.28 -6.92 8.29
N LEU A 331 13.19 -6.93 9.05
CA LEU A 331 12.13 -7.93 8.91
C LEU A 331 11.55 -8.01 7.48
N PRO A 332 11.24 -6.89 6.79
CA PRO A 332 10.75 -6.95 5.41
C PRO A 332 11.76 -7.61 4.46
N LEU A 333 13.06 -7.36 4.67
CA LEU A 333 14.11 -7.98 3.87
C LEU A 333 14.18 -9.50 4.09
N PHE A 334 14.02 -9.96 5.33
CA PHE A 334 13.96 -11.39 5.64
C PHE A 334 12.77 -12.04 4.94
N VAL A 335 11.57 -11.42 5.03
CA VAL A 335 10.35 -11.93 4.39
C VAL A 335 10.52 -11.97 2.88
N LYS A 336 11.06 -10.93 2.27
CA LYS A 336 11.39 -10.90 0.83
C LYS A 336 12.31 -12.06 0.45
N LYS A 337 13.43 -12.24 1.16
CA LYS A 337 14.35 -13.35 0.91
C LYS A 337 13.69 -14.72 1.07
N TYR A 338 12.84 -14.87 2.09
CA TYR A 338 12.10 -16.10 2.33
C TYR A 338 11.15 -16.43 1.17
N GLN A 339 10.36 -15.46 0.74
CA GLN A 339 9.43 -15.61 -0.39
C GLN A 339 10.17 -15.91 -1.70
N GLN A 340 11.28 -15.22 -1.93
CA GLN A 340 12.12 -15.42 -3.11
C GLN A 340 13.01 -16.68 -3.06
N ARG A 341 12.94 -17.48 -1.98
CA ARG A 341 13.81 -18.63 -1.74
C ARG A 341 15.31 -18.29 -1.76
N ARG A 342 15.65 -17.10 -1.27
CA ARG A 342 17.03 -16.56 -1.25
C ARG A 342 17.64 -16.52 0.15
N LEU A 343 17.06 -17.20 1.14
CA LEU A 343 17.71 -17.38 2.42
C LEU A 343 18.92 -18.30 2.25
N LYS A 344 20.05 -17.91 2.83
CA LYS A 344 21.21 -18.78 2.90
C LYS A 344 20.92 -19.94 3.85
N GLN A 345 21.02 -21.14 3.36
CA GLN A 345 20.75 -22.36 4.12
C GLN A 345 21.85 -23.40 3.89
N TYR A 346 22.00 -24.28 4.85
CA TYR A 346 22.93 -25.41 4.74
C TYR A 346 22.42 -26.46 3.77
N ARG A 347 23.23 -26.82 2.80
CA ARG A 347 22.98 -28.00 1.97
C ARG A 347 23.46 -29.25 2.69
N ARG A 348 22.56 -30.22 2.86
CA ARG A 348 22.87 -31.51 3.48
C ARG A 348 22.94 -32.60 2.43
N ARG A 349 23.82 -33.60 2.62
CA ARG A 349 23.75 -34.83 1.86
C ARG A 349 22.52 -35.58 2.32
N GLU A 350 21.56 -35.71 1.45
CA GLU A 350 20.36 -36.51 1.72
C GLU A 350 20.61 -37.96 1.23
N PRO A 351 20.09 -38.98 1.96
CA PRO A 351 20.12 -40.31 1.44
C PRO A 351 19.36 -40.40 0.13
N VAL A 352 19.87 -41.21 -0.81
CA VAL A 352 19.36 -41.35 -2.15
C VAL A 352 17.84 -41.56 -2.15
N HIS A 353 17.13 -40.74 -2.90
CA HIS A 353 15.72 -40.94 -3.16
C HIS A 353 15.44 -42.33 -3.66
N LYS A 354 14.45 -42.99 -3.10
CA LYS A 354 13.68 -43.98 -3.88
C LYS A 354 12.89 -43.15 -4.90
N GLY A 355 13.48 -42.87 -6.04
CA GLY A 355 12.86 -42.12 -7.10
C GLY A 355 11.55 -42.81 -7.50
N MET A 356 10.51 -42.03 -7.70
CA MET A 356 9.45 -42.46 -8.60
C MET A 356 10.14 -42.60 -9.96
N GLY A 357 10.04 -43.75 -10.59
CA GLY A 357 10.71 -44.03 -11.85
C GLY A 357 10.45 -42.97 -12.94
N ASP A 358 11.10 -43.13 -14.08
CA ASP A 358 10.96 -42.22 -15.22
C ASP A 358 9.47 -41.98 -15.55
N ILE A 359 9.08 -40.71 -15.70
CA ILE A 359 7.73 -40.33 -16.12
C ILE A 359 7.75 -40.32 -17.66
N ILE A 360 7.00 -41.20 -18.27
CA ILE A 360 6.78 -41.19 -19.72
C ILE A 360 5.47 -40.49 -19.98
N CYS A 361 5.52 -39.28 -20.59
CA CYS A 361 4.35 -38.57 -21.05
C CYS A 361 4.07 -38.91 -22.52
N CYS A 362 2.94 -39.55 -22.78
CA CYS A 362 2.42 -39.72 -24.14
C CYS A 362 1.42 -38.59 -24.42
N LEU A 363 1.77 -37.67 -25.33
CA LEU A 363 0.87 -36.61 -25.78
C LEU A 363 0.08 -37.09 -26.98
N ASP A 364 -1.23 -37.04 -26.89
CA ASP A 364 -2.12 -37.24 -28.02
C ASP A 364 -2.38 -35.91 -28.71
N GLU A 365 -1.91 -35.73 -29.93
CA GLU A 365 -2.09 -34.52 -30.75
C GLU A 365 -3.41 -34.53 -31.55
N SER A 366 -4.35 -35.40 -31.22
CA SER A 366 -5.63 -35.45 -31.91
C SER A 366 -6.44 -34.16 -31.67
N GLY A 367 -7.33 -33.79 -32.62
CA GLY A 367 -8.14 -32.55 -32.51
C GLY A 367 -9.09 -32.53 -31.31
N SER A 368 -9.34 -33.69 -30.65
CA SER A 368 -10.16 -33.84 -29.45
C SER A 368 -9.43 -33.41 -28.16
N THR A 369 -8.10 -33.30 -28.19
CA THR A 369 -7.27 -32.96 -27.03
C THR A 369 -6.90 -31.48 -26.95
N ARG A 370 -7.60 -30.60 -27.67
CA ARG A 370 -7.38 -29.15 -27.60
C ARG A 370 -7.96 -28.54 -26.31
N GLY A 371 -7.29 -27.54 -25.79
CA GLY A 371 -7.71 -26.82 -24.58
C GLY A 371 -7.29 -27.53 -23.29
N ASP A 372 -8.24 -27.75 -22.38
CA ASP A 372 -7.97 -28.32 -21.07
C ASP A 372 -7.32 -29.68 -21.13
N ALA A 373 -7.66 -30.52 -22.13
CA ALA A 373 -7.07 -31.80 -22.34
C ALA A 373 -5.58 -31.76 -22.77
N ALA A 374 -5.17 -30.71 -23.48
CA ALA A 374 -3.77 -30.50 -23.87
C ALA A 374 -2.89 -30.02 -22.70
N ALA A 375 -3.48 -29.49 -21.65
CA ALA A 375 -2.78 -29.02 -20.47
C ALA A 375 -2.58 -30.14 -19.40
N TRP A 376 -3.26 -31.29 -19.57
CA TRP A 376 -3.12 -32.47 -18.72
C TRP A 376 -1.90 -33.28 -19.11
#